data_dea59bd2808a461ce4ab4f6e9b2c6289
#
_entry.id   dea59bd2808a461ce4ab4f6e9b2c6289
#
_cell.length_a   1.000
_cell.length_b   1.000
_cell.length_c   1.000
_cell.angle_alpha   90.00
_cell.angle_beta   90.00
_cell.angle_gamma   90.00
#
_symmetry.space_group_name_H-M   'P 1'
#
loop_
_entity.id
_entity.type
_entity.pdbx_description
1 polymer ?
#
loop_
_entity_poly.entity_id
_entity_poly.type
_entity_poly.pdbx_seq_one_letter_code
_entity_poly.pdbx_strand_id
1 'polypeptide(L)'
;MSQTMLGGEQAGIVMISFDWNSIDAAMNGLTAMNNEGRVIAAFKAAGVVSQGRSLMQIDQERGVPEGSYFSAIMMTGSPIAPADQAKDMDRNYGILSNYSVTGMRLMQAVAAGEMTGAYLNVTYTNSLDQLMVGSKEVFSNPEMLAQMKKHNIQVHRRSMSRIL
;
A
#
# COMPACT_ATOMS: atom_id res chain seq x y z
N MET A 1 12.02 3.86 0.44
CA MET A 1 11.53 5.25 0.54
C MET A 1 10.79 5.62 -0.73
N SER A 2 9.75 6.40 -0.64
CA SER A 2 8.96 6.80 -1.81
C SER A 2 8.39 8.21 -1.62
N GLN A 3 8.00 8.85 -2.74
CA GLN A 3 7.34 10.14 -2.75
C GLN A 3 6.01 10.05 -3.48
N THR A 4 4.94 10.50 -2.84
CA THR A 4 3.61 10.57 -3.46
C THR A 4 3.60 11.69 -4.51
N MET A 5 3.38 11.30 -5.76
CA MET A 5 3.33 12.23 -6.90
C MET A 5 1.90 12.72 -7.15
N LEU A 6 0.94 11.80 -7.07
CA LEU A 6 -0.49 12.04 -7.25
C LEU A 6 -1.26 11.40 -6.10
N GLY A 7 -2.11 12.14 -5.43
CA GLY A 7 -2.83 11.66 -4.25
C GLY A 7 -3.58 12.77 -3.50
N GLY A 8 -3.98 13.82 -4.22
CA GLY A 8 -4.66 14.98 -3.62
C GLY A 8 -3.75 15.66 -2.61
N GLU A 9 -4.25 15.89 -1.40
CA GLU A 9 -3.52 16.57 -0.30
C GLU A 9 -2.23 15.85 0.13
N GLN A 10 -2.04 14.60 -0.28
CA GLN A 10 -0.82 13.83 0.03
C GLN A 10 0.27 13.97 -1.02
N ALA A 11 0.04 14.71 -2.10
CA ALA A 11 1.07 14.96 -3.10
C ALA A 11 2.28 15.67 -2.47
N GLY A 12 3.48 15.18 -2.80
CA GLY A 12 4.74 15.69 -2.23
C GLY A 12 5.18 15.04 -0.92
N ILE A 13 4.29 14.31 -0.21
CA ILE A 13 4.67 13.60 1.02
C ILE A 13 5.68 12.50 0.69
N VAL A 14 6.77 12.48 1.44
CA VAL A 14 7.76 11.39 1.42
C VAL A 14 7.39 10.37 2.49
N MET A 15 7.31 9.10 2.08
CA MET A 15 7.01 7.99 2.95
C MET A 15 8.24 7.10 3.10
N ILE A 16 8.56 6.75 4.35
CA ILE A 16 9.57 5.74 4.67
C ILE A 16 8.82 4.56 5.27
N SER A 17 8.95 3.40 4.65
CA SER A 17 8.34 2.15 5.11
C SER A 17 9.40 1.14 5.49
N PHE A 18 9.10 0.34 6.49
CA PHE A 18 9.93 -0.75 6.99
C PHE A 18 9.08 -1.99 7.15
N ASP A 19 9.57 -3.12 6.72
CA ASP A 19 8.94 -4.42 6.95
C ASP A 19 9.50 -5.05 8.22
N TRP A 20 8.61 -5.56 9.07
CA TRP A 20 8.92 -6.16 10.36
C TRP A 20 8.24 -7.53 10.48
N ASN A 21 8.90 -8.46 11.16
CA ASN A 21 8.35 -9.81 11.34
C ASN A 21 7.25 -9.90 12.42
N SER A 22 7.11 -8.85 13.23
CA SER A 22 6.07 -8.77 14.27
C SER A 22 5.80 -7.33 14.69
N ILE A 23 4.67 -7.11 15.35
CA ILE A 23 4.30 -5.81 15.93
C ILE A 23 5.32 -5.40 16.99
N ASP A 24 5.77 -6.33 17.84
CA ASP A 24 6.77 -6.03 18.86
C ASP A 24 8.11 -5.60 18.24
N ALA A 25 8.54 -6.26 17.16
CA ALA A 25 9.73 -5.86 16.42
C ALA A 25 9.57 -4.45 15.83
N ALA A 26 8.39 -4.13 15.27
CA ALA A 26 8.09 -2.80 14.76
C ALA A 26 8.16 -1.73 15.87
N MET A 27 7.56 -1.99 17.02
CA MET A 27 7.58 -1.06 18.17
C MET A 27 8.98 -0.84 18.73
N ASN A 28 9.77 -1.92 18.83
CA ASN A 28 11.17 -1.83 19.28
C ASN A 28 12.02 -1.05 18.26
N GLY A 29 11.84 -1.31 16.96
CA GLY A 29 12.54 -0.59 15.89
C GLY A 29 12.19 0.90 15.86
N LEU A 30 10.93 1.25 16.00
CA LEU A 30 10.49 2.65 16.10
C LEU A 30 11.07 3.34 17.34
N THR A 31 11.12 2.65 18.47
CA THR A 31 11.72 3.17 19.70
C THR A 31 13.22 3.42 19.51
N ALA A 32 13.93 2.46 18.90
CA ALA A 32 15.35 2.62 18.60
C ALA A 32 15.61 3.80 17.65
N MET A 33 14.81 3.95 16.59
CA MET A 33 14.91 5.09 15.66
C MET A 33 14.67 6.43 16.35
N ASN A 34 13.69 6.51 17.24
CA ASN A 34 13.37 7.74 17.97
C ASN A 34 14.46 8.14 18.97
N ASN A 35 15.28 7.19 19.41
CA ASN A 35 16.37 7.42 20.36
C ASN A 35 17.74 7.54 19.66
N GLU A 36 17.82 7.31 18.34
CA GLU A 36 19.07 7.41 17.58
C GLU A 36 19.38 8.88 17.27
N GLY A 37 20.37 9.45 17.98
CA GLY A 37 20.72 10.87 17.87
C GLY A 37 21.10 11.31 16.46
N ARG A 38 21.72 10.43 15.64
CA ARG A 38 22.05 10.74 14.24
C ARG A 38 20.82 10.87 13.38
N VAL A 39 19.80 10.04 13.58
CA VAL A 39 18.52 10.11 12.85
C VAL A 39 17.79 11.42 13.20
N ILE A 40 17.72 11.75 14.49
CA ILE A 40 17.11 13.00 14.97
C ILE A 40 17.83 14.21 14.36
N ALA A 41 19.17 14.24 14.41
CA ALA A 41 19.96 15.33 13.87
C ALA A 41 19.76 15.48 12.34
N ALA A 42 19.73 14.38 11.60
CA ALA A 42 19.48 14.38 10.15
C ALA A 42 18.10 14.93 9.81
N PHE A 43 17.05 14.50 10.51
CA PHE A 43 15.68 14.99 10.30
C PHE A 43 15.58 16.49 10.61
N LYS A 44 16.20 16.94 11.71
CA LYS A 44 16.24 18.36 12.07
C LYS A 44 16.98 19.20 11.02
N ALA A 45 18.14 18.72 10.55
CA ALA A 45 18.93 19.42 9.55
C ALA A 45 18.19 19.51 8.20
N ALA A 46 17.42 18.49 7.85
CA ALA A 46 16.60 18.45 6.63
C ALA A 46 15.24 19.16 6.77
N GLY A 47 14.90 19.71 7.94
CA GLY A 47 13.60 20.34 8.18
C GLY A 47 12.40 19.37 8.07
N VAL A 48 12.62 18.09 8.37
CA VAL A 48 11.56 17.07 8.26
C VAL A 48 10.49 17.30 9.31
N VAL A 49 9.24 17.40 8.86
CA VAL A 49 8.05 17.45 9.73
C VAL A 49 7.29 16.14 9.55
N SER A 50 7.18 15.34 10.63
CA SER A 50 6.41 14.10 10.60
C SER A 50 4.92 14.40 10.50
N GLN A 51 4.27 13.90 9.45
CA GLN A 51 2.82 14.03 9.25
C GLN A 51 2.03 12.94 9.99
N GLY A 52 2.64 11.81 10.25
CA GLY A 52 2.02 10.69 10.93
C GLY A 52 2.80 9.40 10.76
N ARG A 53 2.36 8.39 11.47
CA ARG A 53 2.86 7.01 11.38
C ARG A 53 1.70 6.05 11.38
N SER A 54 1.82 4.98 10.60
CA SER A 54 0.80 3.93 10.51
C SER A 54 1.47 2.57 10.60
N LEU A 55 0.80 1.64 11.26
CA LEU A 55 1.15 0.23 11.25
C LEU A 55 0.17 -0.53 10.39
N MET A 56 0.69 -1.26 9.42
CA MET A 56 -0.08 -2.08 8.49
C MET A 56 0.33 -3.54 8.66
N GLN A 57 -0.64 -4.45 8.62
CA GLN A 57 -0.38 -5.87 8.51
C GLN A 57 -0.45 -6.27 7.03
N ILE A 58 0.54 -7.01 6.54
CA ILE A 58 0.52 -7.59 5.20
C ILE A 58 -0.29 -8.88 5.28
N ASP A 59 -1.47 -8.89 4.67
CA ASP A 59 -2.36 -10.07 4.66
C ASP A 59 -2.03 -10.98 3.47
N GLN A 60 -1.71 -10.41 2.31
CA GLN A 60 -1.38 -11.13 1.09
C GLN A 60 -0.28 -10.41 0.31
N GLU A 61 0.59 -11.19 -0.34
CA GLU A 61 1.61 -10.67 -1.25
C GLU A 61 1.72 -11.57 -2.49
N ARG A 62 1.93 -10.96 -3.67
CA ARG A 62 2.20 -11.65 -4.94
C ARG A 62 3.29 -10.93 -5.71
N GLY A 63 4.11 -11.70 -6.40
CA GLY A 63 5.27 -11.17 -7.13
C GLY A 63 6.32 -10.58 -6.21
N VAL A 64 7.07 -9.61 -6.73
CA VAL A 64 8.14 -8.92 -6.00
C VAL A 64 7.71 -7.48 -5.77
N PRO A 65 7.65 -6.98 -4.51
CA PRO A 65 7.18 -5.64 -4.18
C PRO A 65 8.26 -4.57 -4.49
N GLU A 66 8.73 -4.54 -5.72
CA GLU A 66 9.76 -3.65 -6.26
C GLU A 66 9.29 -2.99 -7.54
N GLY A 67 9.92 -1.87 -7.93
CA GLY A 67 9.61 -1.16 -9.16
C GLY A 67 10.01 0.30 -9.09
N SER A 68 9.77 1.04 -10.16
CA SER A 68 10.01 2.49 -10.20
C SER A 68 8.88 3.27 -9.53
N TYR A 69 7.69 2.67 -9.48
CA TYR A 69 6.47 3.30 -8.97
C TYR A 69 5.62 2.29 -8.22
N PHE A 70 4.70 2.81 -7.41
CA PHE A 70 3.56 2.03 -6.94
C PHE A 70 2.29 2.87 -6.95
N SER A 71 1.15 2.18 -7.05
CA SER A 71 -0.18 2.73 -6.79
C SER A 71 -0.73 2.12 -5.51
N ALA A 72 -1.26 2.93 -4.63
CA ALA A 72 -1.95 2.50 -3.42
C ALA A 72 -3.43 2.87 -3.49
N ILE A 73 -4.30 1.88 -3.35
CA ILE A 73 -5.76 2.04 -3.31
C ILE A 73 -6.23 1.76 -1.90
N MET A 74 -6.82 2.77 -1.27
CA MET A 74 -7.40 2.64 0.05
C MET A 74 -8.89 2.35 -0.06
N MET A 75 -9.35 1.35 0.68
CA MET A 75 -10.72 0.87 0.64
C MET A 75 -11.19 0.39 2.01
N THR A 76 -12.50 0.44 2.21
CA THR A 76 -13.20 -0.18 3.34
C THR A 76 -14.22 -1.17 2.84
N GLY A 77 -14.66 -2.07 3.70
CA GLY A 77 -15.69 -3.07 3.38
C GLY A 77 -15.86 -4.05 4.52
N SER A 78 -16.76 -5.00 4.34
CA SER A 78 -16.91 -6.12 5.28
C SER A 78 -15.65 -7.00 5.25
N PRO A 79 -15.32 -7.66 6.36
CA PRO A 79 -14.19 -8.57 6.42
C PRO A 79 -14.24 -9.64 5.32
N ILE A 80 -13.10 -9.91 4.69
CA ILE A 80 -12.93 -10.92 3.66
C ILE A 80 -12.12 -12.07 4.24
N ALA A 81 -12.61 -13.30 4.09
CA ALA A 81 -11.88 -14.49 4.55
C ALA A 81 -10.50 -14.57 3.86
N PRO A 82 -9.43 -14.99 4.57
CA PRO A 82 -8.08 -15.06 4.00
C PRO A 82 -7.99 -15.87 2.69
N ALA A 83 -8.77 -16.95 2.57
CA ALA A 83 -8.81 -17.75 1.34
C ALA A 83 -9.43 -16.98 0.15
N ASP A 84 -10.47 -16.17 0.40
CA ASP A 84 -11.07 -15.30 -0.63
C ASP A 84 -10.12 -14.18 -1.01
N GLN A 85 -9.42 -13.57 -0.02
CA GLN A 85 -8.37 -12.57 -0.29
C GLN A 85 -7.26 -13.15 -1.18
N ALA A 86 -6.78 -14.37 -0.87
CA ALA A 86 -5.75 -15.04 -1.65
C ALA A 86 -6.20 -15.27 -3.10
N LYS A 87 -7.42 -15.78 -3.30
CA LYS A 87 -8.00 -16.00 -4.62
C LYS A 87 -8.14 -14.70 -5.42
N ASP A 88 -8.60 -13.64 -4.77
CA ASP A 88 -8.73 -12.32 -5.41
C ASP A 88 -7.36 -11.74 -5.79
N MET A 89 -6.36 -11.90 -4.92
CA MET A 89 -4.98 -11.48 -5.22
C MET A 89 -4.38 -12.27 -6.37
N ASP A 90 -4.59 -13.59 -6.44
CA ASP A 90 -4.12 -14.44 -7.54
C ASP A 90 -4.72 -13.99 -8.88
N ARG A 91 -6.04 -13.78 -8.92
CA ARG A 91 -6.72 -13.31 -10.11
C ARG A 91 -6.22 -11.93 -10.56
N ASN A 92 -6.17 -10.98 -9.64
CA ASN A 92 -5.80 -9.61 -9.95
C ASN A 92 -4.33 -9.50 -10.37
N TYR A 93 -3.44 -10.23 -9.71
CA TYR A 93 -2.03 -10.30 -10.09
C TYR A 93 -1.84 -11.01 -11.44
N GLY A 94 -2.60 -12.08 -11.71
CA GLY A 94 -2.59 -12.76 -13.00
C GLY A 94 -2.93 -11.84 -14.17
N ILE A 95 -3.89 -10.92 -13.98
CA ILE A 95 -4.21 -9.89 -14.99
C ILE A 95 -3.08 -8.85 -15.05
N LEU A 96 -2.73 -8.25 -13.91
CA LEU A 96 -1.84 -7.08 -13.85
C LEU A 96 -0.39 -7.39 -14.21
N SER A 97 0.08 -8.63 -14.01
CA SER A 97 1.43 -9.04 -14.41
C SER A 97 1.69 -8.93 -15.91
N ASN A 98 0.64 -8.90 -16.74
CA ASN A 98 0.74 -8.63 -18.19
C ASN A 98 0.98 -7.13 -18.50
N TYR A 99 0.94 -6.25 -17.49
CA TYR A 99 0.99 -4.79 -17.62
C TYR A 99 2.13 -4.16 -16.79
N SER A 100 3.32 -4.72 -16.87
CA SER A 100 4.52 -4.24 -16.17
C SER A 100 4.40 -4.18 -14.63
N VAL A 101 3.42 -4.86 -14.04
CA VAL A 101 3.29 -5.02 -12.60
C VAL A 101 4.25 -6.10 -12.13
N THR A 102 5.06 -5.76 -11.16
CA THR A 102 6.10 -6.63 -10.58
C THR A 102 5.64 -7.30 -9.31
N GLY A 103 4.76 -6.64 -8.54
CA GLY A 103 4.24 -7.19 -7.30
C GLY A 103 3.01 -6.46 -6.78
N MET A 104 2.32 -7.11 -5.86
CA MET A 104 1.15 -6.57 -5.18
C MET A 104 1.15 -6.97 -3.71
N ARG A 105 0.68 -6.06 -2.85
CA ARG A 105 0.41 -6.31 -1.43
C ARG A 105 -1.01 -5.90 -1.08
N LEU A 106 -1.74 -6.76 -0.38
CA LEU A 106 -2.95 -6.39 0.34
C LEU A 106 -2.58 -6.26 1.81
N MET A 107 -2.86 -5.11 2.38
CA MET A 107 -2.53 -4.80 3.77
C MET A 107 -3.77 -4.31 4.51
N GLN A 108 -3.83 -4.59 5.81
CA GLN A 108 -4.84 -4.02 6.70
C GLN A 108 -4.21 -3.03 7.67
N ALA A 109 -4.85 -1.88 7.87
CA ALA A 109 -4.42 -0.87 8.82
C ALA A 109 -4.71 -1.32 10.25
N VAL A 110 -3.66 -1.66 11.00
CA VAL A 110 -3.74 -2.09 12.42
C VAL A 110 -3.80 -0.89 13.35
N ALA A 111 -2.96 0.12 13.07
CA ALA A 111 -2.94 1.39 13.80
C ALA A 111 -2.64 2.53 12.82
N ALA A 112 -3.66 3.27 12.43
CA ALA A 112 -3.57 4.31 11.41
C ALA A 112 -4.59 5.45 11.63
N GLY A 113 -4.88 5.75 12.91
CA GLY A 113 -5.88 6.75 13.28
C GLY A 113 -7.26 6.39 12.72
N GLU A 114 -7.92 7.33 12.04
CA GLU A 114 -9.25 7.16 11.45
C GLU A 114 -9.28 6.06 10.36
N MET A 115 -8.13 5.69 9.83
CA MET A 115 -8.02 4.65 8.80
C MET A 115 -7.81 3.25 9.38
N THR A 116 -7.79 3.08 10.70
CA THR A 116 -7.67 1.77 11.35
C THR A 116 -8.80 0.84 10.88
N GLY A 117 -8.45 -0.38 10.46
CA GLY A 117 -9.36 -1.35 9.86
C GLY A 117 -9.54 -1.25 8.35
N ALA A 118 -9.10 -0.16 7.71
CA ALA A 118 -9.13 -0.05 6.26
C ALA A 118 -8.13 -0.99 5.59
N TYR A 119 -8.43 -1.39 4.35
CA TYR A 119 -7.52 -2.13 3.49
C TYR A 119 -6.75 -1.18 2.58
N LEU A 120 -5.49 -1.52 2.33
CA LEU A 120 -4.63 -0.85 1.37
C LEU A 120 -4.10 -1.89 0.37
N ASN A 121 -4.49 -1.73 -0.90
CA ASN A 121 -3.93 -2.53 -1.98
C ASN A 121 -2.81 -1.72 -2.66
N VAL A 122 -1.59 -2.19 -2.53
CA VAL A 122 -0.40 -1.58 -3.14
C VAL A 122 0.04 -2.42 -4.33
N THR A 123 0.18 -1.79 -5.49
CA THR A 123 0.60 -2.42 -6.73
C THR A 123 1.88 -1.76 -7.21
N TYR A 124 2.96 -2.53 -7.30
CA TYR A 124 4.29 -2.11 -7.74
C TYR A 124 4.44 -2.29 -9.24
N THR A 125 5.06 -1.31 -9.91
CA THR A 125 5.18 -1.33 -11.37
C THR A 125 6.39 -0.52 -11.87
N ASN A 126 6.84 -0.83 -13.08
CA ASN A 126 7.82 -0.03 -13.81
C ASN A 126 7.15 0.96 -14.80
N SER A 127 5.84 0.87 -15.00
CA SER A 127 5.09 1.77 -15.89
C SER A 127 3.70 2.07 -15.35
N LEU A 128 3.45 3.32 -14.99
CA LEU A 128 2.12 3.77 -14.56
C LEU A 128 1.09 3.68 -15.68
N ASP A 129 1.48 3.95 -16.93
CA ASP A 129 0.57 3.86 -18.09
C ASP A 129 0.07 2.44 -18.27
N GLN A 130 0.97 1.45 -18.24
CA GLN A 130 0.62 0.04 -18.33
C GLN A 130 -0.25 -0.39 -17.14
N LEU A 131 0.10 0.03 -15.93
CA LEU A 131 -0.71 -0.23 -14.73
C LEU A 131 -2.13 0.32 -14.90
N MET A 132 -2.31 1.50 -15.47
CA MET A 132 -3.65 2.09 -15.69
C MET A 132 -4.47 1.30 -16.69
N VAL A 133 -3.85 0.75 -17.75
CA VAL A 133 -4.51 -0.16 -18.71
C VAL A 133 -4.96 -1.44 -18.00
N GLY A 134 -4.05 -2.11 -17.30
CA GLY A 134 -4.37 -3.33 -16.54
C GLY A 134 -5.41 -3.10 -15.43
N SER A 135 -5.36 -1.92 -14.77
CA SER A 135 -6.37 -1.57 -13.78
C SER A 135 -7.78 -1.48 -14.35
N LYS A 136 -7.94 -0.97 -15.57
CA LYS A 136 -9.27 -0.96 -16.24
C LYS A 136 -9.78 -2.37 -16.45
N GLU A 137 -8.90 -3.31 -16.84
CA GLU A 137 -9.27 -4.71 -17.01
C GLU A 137 -9.70 -5.35 -15.68
N VAL A 138 -8.92 -5.15 -14.60
CA VAL A 138 -9.28 -5.65 -13.26
C VAL A 138 -10.63 -5.11 -12.81
N PHE A 139 -10.85 -3.78 -12.90
CA PHE A 139 -12.08 -3.16 -12.45
C PHE A 139 -13.27 -3.40 -13.39
N SER A 140 -13.05 -3.97 -14.58
CA SER A 140 -14.10 -4.43 -15.49
C SER A 140 -14.38 -5.93 -15.33
N ASN A 141 -13.57 -6.66 -14.57
CA ASN A 141 -13.72 -8.09 -14.38
C ASN A 141 -15.00 -8.41 -13.58
N PRO A 142 -15.92 -9.27 -14.10
CA PRO A 142 -17.20 -9.56 -13.43
C PRO A 142 -17.04 -10.18 -12.04
N GLU A 143 -16.02 -11.02 -11.83
CA GLU A 143 -15.76 -11.62 -10.52
C GLU A 143 -15.30 -10.56 -9.51
N MET A 144 -14.42 -9.62 -9.94
CA MET A 144 -14.00 -8.51 -9.11
C MET A 144 -15.19 -7.65 -8.69
N LEU A 145 -16.06 -7.29 -9.63
CA LEU A 145 -17.26 -6.49 -9.34
C LEU A 145 -18.21 -7.24 -8.39
N ALA A 146 -18.38 -8.55 -8.58
CA ALA A 146 -19.19 -9.38 -7.69
C ALA A 146 -18.63 -9.41 -6.26
N GLN A 147 -17.30 -9.53 -6.10
CA GLN A 147 -16.64 -9.49 -4.79
C GLN A 147 -16.75 -8.11 -4.14
N MET A 148 -16.54 -7.04 -4.87
CA MET A 148 -16.74 -5.69 -4.37
C MET A 148 -18.16 -5.49 -3.83
N LYS A 149 -19.17 -5.96 -4.58
CA LYS A 149 -20.58 -5.90 -4.15
C LYS A 149 -20.84 -6.78 -2.93
N LYS A 150 -20.39 -8.04 -2.94
CA LYS A 150 -20.56 -9.01 -1.84
C LYS A 150 -20.03 -8.48 -0.51
N HIS A 151 -18.87 -7.84 -0.54
CA HIS A 151 -18.19 -7.33 0.65
C HIS A 151 -18.39 -5.83 0.88
N ASN A 152 -19.29 -5.19 0.14
CA ASN A 152 -19.56 -3.75 0.22
C ASN A 152 -18.27 -2.91 0.18
N ILE A 153 -17.37 -3.26 -0.75
CA ILE A 153 -16.07 -2.57 -0.89
C ILE A 153 -16.29 -1.17 -1.44
N GLN A 154 -15.81 -0.18 -0.70
CA GLN A 154 -15.80 1.21 -1.08
C GLN A 154 -14.36 1.68 -1.28
N VAL A 155 -14.07 2.21 -2.45
CA VAL A 155 -12.78 2.81 -2.75
C VAL A 155 -12.82 4.27 -2.33
N HIS A 156 -11.94 4.68 -1.42
CA HIS A 156 -11.89 6.05 -0.91
C HIS A 156 -10.87 6.90 -1.65
N ARG A 157 -9.71 6.30 -1.96
CA ARG A 157 -8.60 7.05 -2.54
C ARG A 157 -7.67 6.14 -3.32
N ARG A 158 -7.10 6.68 -4.38
CA ARG A 158 -5.93 6.13 -5.06
C ARG A 158 -4.80 7.15 -5.04
N SER A 159 -3.61 6.73 -4.68
CA SER A 159 -2.39 7.52 -4.81
C SER A 159 -1.38 6.82 -5.69
N MET A 160 -0.49 7.59 -6.30
CA MET A 160 0.62 7.09 -7.12
C MET A 160 1.89 7.71 -6.59
N SER A 161 2.90 6.88 -6.36
CA SER A 161 4.17 7.27 -5.76
C SER A 161 5.33 6.77 -6.59
N ARG A 162 6.40 7.55 -6.60
CA ARG A 162 7.70 7.16 -7.14
C ARG A 162 8.53 6.55 -6.01
N ILE A 163 9.21 5.46 -6.29
CA ILE A 163 10.21 4.85 -5.40
C ILE A 163 11.52 5.62 -5.60
N LEU A 164 12.15 6.02 -4.48
CA LEU A 164 13.36 6.87 -4.46
C LEU A 164 14.60 6.03 -4.17
#